data_17c2466f93bbd5992aac4f71d12b38f6
#
_entry.id   17c2466f93bbd5992aac4f71d12b38f6
#
_cell.length_a   1.000
_cell.length_b   1.000
_cell.length_c   1.000
_cell.angle_alpha   90.00
_cell.angle_beta   90.00
_cell.angle_gamma   90.00
#
_symmetry.space_group_name_H-M   'P 1'
#
loop_
_entity.id
_entity.type
_entity.pdbx_description
1 polymer ?
#
loop_
_entity_poly.entity_id
_entity_poly.type
_entity_poly.pdbx_seq_one_letter_code
_entity_poly.pdbx_strand_id
1 'polypeptide(L)'
;GNEEFEILRRMSVKAPQPQQVLTPEAVVALQDMASDVFVHNLVAEYVVRLVLATRNPGDFGMSDLANVIQIGCSPRATLGLVAAARALALVHGRDYVLPTDVQAVAVDVMAHRLVLSFDAIADNVSASDVIERVVAMVPPPTPVWNEEQRQTAQHNYPNDLGQYPAPTTPPAQ
;
A
#
# COMPACT_ATOMS: atom_id res chain seq x y z
N GLY A 1 18.74 -15.81 -21.94
CA GLY A 1 18.86 -16.43 -23.28
C GLY A 1 17.67 -17.27 -23.68
N ASN A 2 17.20 -18.20 -22.83
CA ASN A 2 16.10 -19.11 -23.20
C ASN A 2 14.75 -18.41 -23.33
N GLU A 3 14.47 -17.42 -22.50
CA GLU A 3 13.21 -16.63 -22.57
C GLU A 3 13.14 -15.77 -23.82
N GLU A 4 14.25 -15.17 -24.22
CA GLU A 4 14.33 -14.36 -25.45
C GLU A 4 14.15 -15.24 -26.71
N PHE A 5 14.69 -16.48 -26.67
CA PHE A 5 14.51 -17.43 -27.75
C PHE A 5 13.05 -17.88 -27.86
N GLU A 6 12.36 -18.07 -26.75
CA GLU A 6 10.94 -18.41 -26.73
C GLU A 6 10.08 -17.24 -27.22
N ILE A 7 10.41 -16.01 -26.84
CA ILE A 7 9.76 -14.79 -27.35
C ILE A 7 9.95 -14.70 -28.86
N LEU A 8 11.19 -14.87 -29.35
CA LEU A 8 11.49 -14.83 -30.76
C LEU A 8 10.70 -15.90 -31.53
N ARG A 9 10.62 -17.13 -31.00
CA ARG A 9 9.88 -18.23 -31.59
C ARG A 9 8.38 -17.97 -31.67
N ARG A 10 7.79 -17.38 -30.63
CA ARG A 10 6.37 -16.99 -30.57
C ARG A 10 6.04 -15.85 -31.51
N MET A 11 6.96 -14.90 -31.67
CA MET A 11 6.75 -13.70 -32.51
C MET A 11 7.11 -13.92 -33.97
N SER A 12 7.91 -14.98 -34.32
CA SER A 12 8.22 -15.33 -35.70
C SER A 12 7.11 -16.10 -36.40
N VAL A 13 6.12 -16.60 -35.67
CA VAL A 13 4.86 -17.13 -36.19
C VAL A 13 3.79 -16.06 -36.01
N LYS A 14 2.64 -16.15 -36.70
CA LYS A 14 1.54 -15.19 -36.56
C LYS A 14 1.29 -14.91 -35.07
N ALA A 15 1.58 -13.67 -34.63
CA ALA A 15 1.48 -13.29 -33.23
C ALA A 15 0.07 -13.61 -32.70
N PRO A 16 -0.04 -14.24 -31.52
CA PRO A 16 -1.33 -14.52 -30.92
C PRO A 16 -2.08 -13.21 -30.70
N GLN A 17 -3.31 -13.12 -31.16
CA GLN A 17 -4.15 -11.96 -30.92
C GLN A 17 -4.72 -12.05 -29.50
N PRO A 18 -4.55 -11.01 -28.68
CA PRO A 18 -5.15 -10.99 -27.35
C PRO A 18 -6.68 -10.98 -27.49
N GLN A 19 -7.34 -11.76 -26.63
CA GLN A 19 -8.79 -11.72 -26.52
C GLN A 19 -9.20 -10.78 -25.40
N GLN A 20 -10.28 -10.05 -25.59
CA GLN A 20 -10.85 -9.22 -24.54
C GLN A 20 -11.39 -10.11 -23.42
N VAL A 21 -10.88 -9.92 -22.20
CA VAL A 21 -11.30 -10.65 -20.99
C VAL A 21 -12.30 -9.82 -20.19
N LEU A 22 -12.14 -8.49 -20.16
CA LEU A 22 -13.00 -7.55 -19.43
C LEU A 22 -13.40 -6.39 -20.34
N THR A 23 -14.61 -5.86 -20.14
CA THR A 23 -15.01 -4.58 -20.73
C THR A 23 -14.56 -3.41 -19.86
N PRO A 24 -14.45 -2.18 -20.39
CA PRO A 24 -14.16 -1.00 -19.59
C PRO A 24 -15.14 -0.82 -18.43
N GLU A 25 -16.43 -1.08 -18.63
CA GLU A 25 -17.47 -0.98 -17.61
C GLU A 25 -17.26 -2.01 -16.49
N ALA A 26 -16.83 -3.21 -16.83
CA ALA A 26 -16.49 -4.25 -15.85
C ALA A 26 -15.28 -3.84 -15.00
N VAL A 27 -14.27 -3.16 -15.60
CA VAL A 27 -13.12 -2.64 -14.85
C VAL A 27 -13.56 -1.54 -13.86
N VAL A 28 -14.43 -0.61 -14.28
CA VAL A 28 -14.98 0.43 -13.39
C VAL A 28 -15.76 -0.20 -12.24
N ALA A 29 -16.61 -1.18 -12.52
CA ALA A 29 -17.34 -1.89 -11.47
C ALA A 29 -16.41 -2.59 -10.46
N LEU A 30 -15.30 -3.18 -10.91
CA LEU A 30 -14.30 -3.76 -10.03
C LEU A 30 -13.57 -2.70 -9.17
N GLN A 31 -13.32 -1.51 -9.72
CA GLN A 31 -12.74 -0.39 -8.95
C GLN A 31 -13.70 0.09 -7.86
N ASP A 32 -14.99 0.19 -8.15
CA ASP A 32 -16.02 0.54 -7.18
C ASP A 32 -16.08 -0.53 -6.08
N MET A 33 -16.14 -1.81 -6.44
CA MET A 33 -16.09 -2.93 -5.48
C MET A 33 -14.85 -2.89 -4.60
N ALA A 34 -13.67 -2.59 -5.17
CA ALA A 34 -12.43 -2.46 -4.39
C ALA A 34 -12.50 -1.29 -3.41
N SER A 35 -13.15 -0.20 -3.77
CA SER A 35 -13.33 0.98 -2.92
C SER A 35 -14.26 0.70 -1.73
N ASP A 36 -15.17 -0.25 -1.84
CA ASP A 36 -16.11 -0.66 -0.79
C ASP A 36 -15.50 -1.66 0.21
N VAL A 37 -14.32 -2.24 -0.10
CA VAL A 37 -13.63 -3.16 0.82
C VAL A 37 -13.31 -2.45 2.14
N PHE A 38 -13.74 -3.05 3.25
CA PHE A 38 -13.62 -2.47 4.59
C PHE A 38 -12.17 -2.43 5.08
N VAL A 39 -11.78 -1.31 5.71
CA VAL A 39 -10.47 -1.15 6.36
C VAL A 39 -10.67 -0.81 7.83
N HIS A 40 -10.29 -1.72 8.70
CA HIS A 40 -10.38 -1.50 10.15
C HIS A 40 -9.41 -0.41 10.60
N ASN A 41 -9.79 0.40 11.61
CA ASN A 41 -8.95 1.49 12.12
C ASN A 41 -7.54 1.05 12.50
N LEU A 42 -7.38 -0.11 13.14
CA LEU A 42 -6.05 -0.63 13.49
C LEU A 42 -5.18 -0.90 12.26
N VAL A 43 -5.78 -1.29 11.13
CA VAL A 43 -5.08 -1.46 9.85
C VAL A 43 -4.73 -0.10 9.26
N ALA A 44 -5.65 0.87 9.32
CA ALA A 44 -5.40 2.24 8.87
C ALA A 44 -4.27 2.91 9.70
N GLU A 45 -4.28 2.75 11.02
CA GLU A 45 -3.20 3.20 11.90
C GLU A 45 -1.86 2.52 11.57
N TYR A 46 -1.88 1.22 11.27
CA TYR A 46 -0.69 0.49 10.83
C TYR A 46 -0.11 1.06 9.54
N VAL A 47 -0.94 1.34 8.55
CA VAL A 47 -0.54 2.01 7.31
C VAL A 47 0.10 3.37 7.58
N VAL A 48 -0.50 4.19 8.45
CA VAL A 48 0.07 5.49 8.86
C VAL A 48 1.43 5.31 9.53
N ARG A 49 1.57 4.34 10.45
CA ARG A 49 2.83 4.05 11.13
C ARG A 49 3.94 3.63 10.17
N LEU A 50 3.64 2.81 9.17
CA LEU A 50 4.62 2.44 8.12
C LEU A 50 5.13 3.68 7.38
N VAL A 51 4.24 4.59 6.98
CA VAL A 51 4.62 5.81 6.29
C VAL A 51 5.41 6.75 7.21
N LEU A 52 5.00 6.91 8.47
CA LEU A 52 5.72 7.73 9.46
C LEU A 52 7.11 7.17 9.75
N ALA A 53 7.27 5.85 9.80
CA ALA A 53 8.57 5.20 10.02
C ALA A 53 9.60 5.54 8.93
N THR A 54 9.15 5.83 7.69
CA THR A 54 10.05 6.33 6.64
C THR A 54 10.46 7.78 6.82
N ARG A 55 9.71 8.59 7.59
CA ARG A 55 10.02 10.00 7.84
C ARG A 55 10.85 10.20 9.09
N ASN A 56 10.53 9.44 10.14
CA ASN A 56 11.18 9.52 11.43
C ASN A 56 11.62 8.10 11.87
N PRO A 57 12.58 7.48 11.17
CA PRO A 57 12.97 6.08 11.43
C PRO A 57 13.50 5.89 12.86
N GLY A 58 14.10 6.91 13.46
CA GLY A 58 14.58 6.86 14.85
C GLY A 58 13.49 6.57 15.88
N ASP A 59 12.26 7.08 15.67
CA ASP A 59 11.12 6.85 16.56
C ASP A 59 10.62 5.40 16.53
N PHE A 60 11.05 4.66 15.52
CA PHE A 60 10.72 3.25 15.30
C PHE A 60 11.91 2.30 15.51
N GLY A 61 12.97 2.76 16.18
CA GLY A 61 14.15 1.94 16.47
C GLY A 61 15.11 1.72 15.29
N MET A 62 14.99 2.53 14.23
CA MET A 62 15.78 2.44 13.01
C MET A 62 16.63 3.71 12.81
N SER A 63 17.34 4.17 13.84
CA SER A 63 18.10 5.42 13.81
C SER A 63 19.18 5.46 12.72
N ASP A 64 19.70 4.31 12.32
CA ASP A 64 20.65 4.19 11.22
C ASP A 64 20.04 4.54 9.85
N LEU A 65 18.74 4.33 9.66
CA LEU A 65 18.04 4.74 8.44
C LEU A 65 17.88 6.26 8.30
N ALA A 66 18.09 7.03 9.37
CA ALA A 66 18.00 8.49 9.31
C ALA A 66 19.05 9.12 8.37
N ASN A 67 20.20 8.46 8.19
CA ASN A 67 21.22 8.88 7.23
C ASN A 67 21.05 8.28 5.83
N VAL A 68 20.21 7.25 5.73
CA VAL A 68 19.92 6.52 4.47
C VAL A 68 18.77 7.18 3.72
N ILE A 69 17.73 7.61 4.45
CA ILE A 69 16.54 8.22 3.88
C ILE A 69 16.70 9.74 3.86
N GLN A 70 16.79 10.32 2.67
CA GLN A 70 16.80 11.77 2.51
C GLN A 70 15.38 12.36 2.61
N ILE A 71 14.39 11.72 1.93
CA ILE A 71 12.98 12.12 1.97
C ILE A 71 12.14 10.87 2.15
N GLY A 72 11.41 10.78 3.26
CA GLY A 72 10.44 9.73 3.51
C GLY A 72 9.18 9.83 2.65
N CYS A 73 8.37 8.80 2.68
CA CYS A 73 7.14 8.72 1.89
C CYS A 73 6.14 9.83 2.26
N SER A 74 5.46 10.38 1.25
CA SER A 74 4.42 11.41 1.42
C SER A 74 3.07 10.76 1.85
N PRO A 75 2.05 11.57 2.26
CA PRO A 75 0.70 11.06 2.53
C PRO A 75 0.06 10.32 1.35
N ARG A 76 0.53 10.56 0.12
CA ARG A 76 0.10 9.78 -1.05
C ARG A 76 0.45 8.30 -0.95
N ALA A 77 1.50 7.95 -0.21
CA ALA A 77 1.82 6.55 0.07
C ALA A 77 0.75 5.90 0.97
N THR A 78 0.23 6.61 1.97
CA THR A 78 -0.87 6.14 2.82
C THR A 78 -2.11 5.79 1.99
N LEU A 79 -2.51 6.71 1.10
CA LEU A 79 -3.65 6.49 0.20
C LEU A 79 -3.39 5.32 -0.76
N GLY A 80 -2.19 5.24 -1.33
CA GLY A 80 -1.79 4.16 -2.23
C GLY A 80 -1.79 2.80 -1.55
N LEU A 81 -1.29 2.70 -0.31
CA LEU A 81 -1.30 1.46 0.46
C LEU A 81 -2.71 0.97 0.74
N VAL A 82 -3.60 1.88 1.17
CA VAL A 82 -5.00 1.52 1.42
C VAL A 82 -5.68 1.04 0.14
N ALA A 83 -5.51 1.76 -0.97
CA ALA A 83 -6.13 1.39 -2.25
C ALA A 83 -5.60 0.04 -2.78
N ALA A 84 -4.28 -0.18 -2.73
CA ALA A 84 -3.67 -1.43 -3.18
C ALA A 84 -4.06 -2.62 -2.28
N ALA A 85 -4.09 -2.42 -0.95
CA ALA A 85 -4.49 -3.46 -0.01
C ALA A 85 -5.97 -3.84 -0.16
N ARG A 86 -6.88 -2.88 -0.44
CA ARG A 86 -8.28 -3.14 -0.77
C ARG A 86 -8.42 -3.98 -2.04
N ALA A 87 -7.71 -3.60 -3.09
CA ALA A 87 -7.72 -4.35 -4.35
C ALA A 87 -7.20 -5.78 -4.15
N LEU A 88 -6.12 -5.95 -3.38
CA LEU A 88 -5.56 -7.27 -3.07
C LEU A 88 -6.55 -8.13 -2.26
N ALA A 89 -7.21 -7.55 -1.25
CA ALA A 89 -8.24 -8.24 -0.48
C ALA A 89 -9.40 -8.71 -1.38
N LEU A 90 -9.88 -7.85 -2.29
CA LEU A 90 -10.91 -8.20 -3.27
C LEU A 90 -10.47 -9.34 -4.19
N VAL A 91 -9.24 -9.32 -4.71
CA VAL A 91 -8.67 -10.41 -5.54
C VAL A 91 -8.67 -11.73 -4.76
N HIS A 92 -8.47 -11.68 -3.45
CA HIS A 92 -8.56 -12.86 -2.57
C HIS A 92 -9.99 -13.19 -2.12
N GLY A 93 -11.01 -12.56 -2.70
CA GLY A 93 -12.43 -12.82 -2.40
C GLY A 93 -12.86 -12.35 -1.00
N ARG A 94 -12.19 -11.34 -0.44
CA ARG A 94 -12.50 -10.77 0.88
C ARG A 94 -13.07 -9.36 0.76
N ASP A 95 -13.99 -9.04 1.65
CA ASP A 95 -14.62 -7.72 1.81
C ASP A 95 -13.95 -6.86 2.90
N TYR A 96 -12.80 -7.30 3.43
CA TYR A 96 -12.00 -6.60 4.43
C TYR A 96 -10.50 -6.77 4.20
N VAL A 97 -9.73 -5.75 4.59
CA VAL A 97 -8.27 -5.72 4.49
C VAL A 97 -7.63 -6.33 5.73
N LEU A 98 -6.62 -7.16 5.52
CA LEU A 98 -5.74 -7.70 6.56
C LEU A 98 -4.42 -6.92 6.62
N PRO A 99 -3.72 -6.88 7.77
CA PRO A 99 -2.37 -6.32 7.85
C PRO A 99 -1.39 -6.95 6.85
N THR A 100 -1.56 -8.25 6.56
CA THR A 100 -0.75 -8.98 5.58
C THR A 100 -0.94 -8.48 4.15
N ASP A 101 -2.12 -7.96 3.80
CA ASP A 101 -2.35 -7.35 2.48
C ASP A 101 -1.55 -6.05 2.34
N VAL A 102 -1.50 -5.25 3.41
CA VAL A 102 -0.69 -4.03 3.46
C VAL A 102 0.79 -4.37 3.31
N GLN A 103 1.28 -5.39 4.03
CA GLN A 103 2.68 -5.84 3.93
C GLN A 103 3.02 -6.30 2.52
N ALA A 104 2.14 -7.07 1.89
CA ALA A 104 2.35 -7.62 0.56
C ALA A 104 2.53 -6.54 -0.53
N VAL A 105 1.84 -5.39 -0.40
CA VAL A 105 1.92 -4.29 -1.39
C VAL A 105 2.87 -3.17 -0.97
N ALA A 106 3.47 -3.24 0.22
CA ALA A 106 4.24 -2.13 0.80
C ALA A 106 5.43 -1.72 -0.07
N VAL A 107 6.22 -2.68 -0.54
CA VAL A 107 7.40 -2.40 -1.38
C VAL A 107 6.99 -1.74 -2.68
N ASP A 108 6.01 -2.29 -3.38
CA ASP A 108 5.56 -1.80 -4.68
C ASP A 108 4.99 -0.38 -4.60
N VAL A 109 4.29 -0.08 -3.49
CA VAL A 109 3.65 1.23 -3.29
C VAL A 109 4.62 2.28 -2.75
N MET A 110 5.59 1.89 -1.90
CA MET A 110 6.40 2.83 -1.14
C MET A 110 7.81 3.04 -1.71
N ALA A 111 8.46 2.01 -2.28
CA ALA A 111 9.85 2.10 -2.68
C ALA A 111 10.11 3.25 -3.69
N HIS A 112 9.25 3.40 -4.70
CA HIS A 112 9.36 4.46 -5.71
C HIS A 112 8.99 5.87 -5.19
N ARG A 113 8.57 5.99 -3.92
CA ARG A 113 8.18 7.25 -3.25
C ARG A 113 9.18 7.66 -2.17
N LEU A 114 10.25 6.88 -2.01
CA LEU A 114 11.33 7.12 -1.09
C LEU A 114 12.49 7.76 -1.84
N VAL A 115 13.11 8.79 -1.26
CA VAL A 115 14.35 9.35 -1.79
C VAL A 115 15.48 8.98 -0.84
N LEU A 116 16.44 8.24 -1.35
CA LEU A 116 17.64 7.86 -0.60
C LEU A 116 18.69 8.98 -0.63
N SER A 117 19.55 9.00 0.39
CA SER A 117 20.70 9.90 0.42
C SER A 117 21.72 9.50 -0.66
N PHE A 118 22.58 10.46 -1.03
CA PHE A 118 23.62 10.22 -2.02
C PHE A 118 24.60 9.11 -1.57
N ASP A 119 24.96 9.11 -0.29
CA ASP A 119 25.84 8.09 0.30
C ASP A 119 25.21 6.70 0.23
N ALA A 120 23.92 6.59 0.56
CA ALA A 120 23.20 5.33 0.47
C ALA A 120 23.16 4.77 -0.97
N ILE A 121 22.99 5.65 -1.97
CA ILE A 121 23.04 5.27 -3.39
C ILE A 121 24.45 4.81 -3.77
N ALA A 122 25.48 5.49 -3.31
CA ALA A 122 26.88 5.12 -3.57
C ALA A 122 27.22 3.75 -2.95
N ASP A 123 26.62 3.44 -1.79
CA ASP A 123 26.76 2.15 -1.10
C ASP A 123 25.83 1.05 -1.67
N ASN A 124 25.14 1.31 -2.79
CA ASN A 124 24.21 0.40 -3.46
C ASN A 124 23.02 -0.04 -2.58
N VAL A 125 22.58 0.79 -1.64
CA VAL A 125 21.35 0.55 -0.88
C VAL A 125 20.15 0.69 -1.80
N SER A 126 19.23 -0.28 -1.80
CA SER A 126 18.00 -0.18 -2.58
C SER A 126 16.84 0.37 -1.73
N ALA A 127 15.95 1.15 -2.36
CA ALA A 127 14.74 1.62 -1.70
C ALA A 127 13.83 0.46 -1.29
N SER A 128 13.84 -0.64 -2.03
CA SER A 128 13.09 -1.85 -1.70
C SER A 128 13.55 -2.46 -0.37
N ASP A 129 14.88 -2.64 -0.19
CA ASP A 129 15.45 -3.20 1.04
C ASP A 129 15.12 -2.30 2.26
N VAL A 130 15.14 -0.98 2.07
CA VAL A 130 14.74 -0.04 3.12
C VAL A 130 13.29 -0.22 3.51
N ILE A 131 12.37 -0.36 2.53
CA ILE A 131 10.94 -0.57 2.83
C ILE A 131 10.71 -1.95 3.46
N GLU A 132 11.35 -3.01 2.98
CA GLU A 132 11.27 -4.34 3.60
C GLU A 132 11.68 -4.29 5.08
N ARG A 133 12.74 -3.58 5.38
CA ARG A 133 13.19 -3.37 6.76
C ARG A 133 12.17 -2.57 7.58
N VAL A 134 11.58 -1.53 7.02
CA VAL A 134 10.51 -0.76 7.69
C VAL A 134 9.32 -1.67 8.01
N VAL A 135 8.89 -2.50 7.06
CA VAL A 135 7.79 -3.46 7.27
C VAL A 135 8.13 -4.48 8.35
N ALA A 136 9.35 -4.97 8.40
CA ALA A 136 9.80 -5.93 9.40
C ALA A 136 9.87 -5.33 10.83
N MET A 137 10.22 -4.04 10.94
CA MET A 137 10.41 -3.38 12.24
C MET A 137 9.11 -2.78 12.81
N VAL A 138 8.15 -2.42 11.97
CA VAL A 138 6.86 -1.87 12.42
C VAL A 138 5.89 -3.03 12.67
N PRO A 139 5.56 -3.36 13.92
CA PRO A 139 4.72 -4.51 14.21
C PRO A 139 3.31 -4.30 13.67
N PRO A 140 2.75 -5.32 12.96
CA PRO A 140 1.36 -5.27 12.54
C PRO A 140 0.44 -5.33 13.78
N PRO A 141 -0.76 -4.77 13.69
CA PRO A 141 -1.74 -4.94 14.75
C PRO A 141 -2.10 -6.43 14.87
N THR A 142 -2.29 -6.89 16.10
CA THR A 142 -2.85 -8.21 16.37
C THR A 142 -4.37 -8.05 16.46
N PRO A 143 -5.12 -8.29 15.40
CA PRO A 143 -6.55 -8.13 15.46
C PRO A 143 -7.14 -9.27 16.26
N VAL A 144 -7.66 -8.97 17.46
CA VAL A 144 -8.60 -9.87 18.14
C VAL A 144 -9.94 -9.65 17.43
N TRP A 145 -10.15 -10.36 16.32
CA TRP A 145 -11.41 -10.32 15.57
C TRP A 145 -12.46 -11.17 16.28
N ASN A 146 -13.18 -10.58 17.23
CA ASN A 146 -14.43 -11.15 17.70
C ASN A 146 -15.50 -10.91 16.64
N GLU A 147 -16.32 -11.91 16.32
CA GLU A 147 -17.42 -11.79 15.35
C GLU A 147 -18.38 -10.64 15.69
N GLU A 148 -18.57 -10.34 16.97
CA GLU A 148 -19.33 -9.18 17.45
C GLU A 148 -18.70 -7.83 17.03
N GLN A 149 -17.37 -7.73 16.97
CA GLN A 149 -16.68 -6.52 16.54
C GLN A 149 -16.75 -6.32 15.01
N ARG A 150 -16.87 -7.42 14.24
CA ARG A 150 -17.14 -7.33 12.79
C ARG A 150 -18.50 -6.67 12.51
N GLN A 151 -19.54 -7.08 13.25
CA GLN A 151 -20.89 -6.52 13.08
C GLN A 151 -20.98 -5.07 13.56
N THR A 152 -20.30 -4.72 14.65
CA THR A 152 -20.26 -3.34 15.18
C THR A 152 -19.45 -2.41 14.29
N ALA A 153 -18.35 -2.90 13.68
CA ALA A 153 -17.53 -2.13 12.77
C ALA A 153 -18.26 -1.81 11.44
N GLN A 154 -19.05 -2.77 10.91
CA GLN A 154 -19.89 -2.53 9.73
C GLN A 154 -21.05 -1.55 10.01
N HIS A 155 -21.50 -1.44 11.25
CA HIS A 155 -22.64 -0.57 11.62
C HIS A 155 -22.22 0.87 12.01
N ASN A 156 -20.99 1.05 12.50
CA ASN A 156 -20.52 2.36 13.04
C ASN A 156 -19.68 3.19 12.06
N TYR A 157 -19.36 2.66 10.90
CA TYR A 157 -18.71 3.43 9.83
C TYR A 157 -19.63 3.51 8.62
N PRO A 158 -20.33 4.65 8.44
CA PRO A 158 -20.84 4.95 7.13
C PRO A 158 -19.64 4.98 6.16
N ASN A 159 -19.79 4.38 4.99
CA ASN A 159 -18.81 4.38 3.88
C ASN A 159 -18.49 5.80 3.35
N ASP A 160 -18.71 6.81 4.16
CA ASP A 160 -18.59 8.21 3.83
C ASP A 160 -17.28 8.78 4.38
N LEU A 161 -16.16 8.40 3.74
CA LEU A 161 -14.90 9.14 3.88
C LEU A 161 -15.01 10.57 3.33
N GLY A 162 -16.19 10.99 2.84
CA GLY A 162 -16.47 12.31 2.30
C GLY A 162 -16.82 13.38 3.34
N GLN A 163 -17.05 13.04 4.61
CA GLN A 163 -17.46 14.01 5.65
C GLN A 163 -16.43 14.20 6.78
N TYR A 164 -15.15 14.33 6.44
CA TYR A 164 -14.27 15.03 7.38
C TYR A 164 -14.58 16.53 7.30
N PRO A 165 -14.98 17.18 8.43
CA PRO A 165 -15.08 18.64 8.44
C PRO A 165 -13.73 19.22 8.07
N ALA A 166 -13.71 20.15 7.12
CA ALA A 166 -12.49 20.84 6.73
C ALA A 166 -11.79 21.39 7.99
N PRO A 167 -10.45 21.28 8.11
CA PRO A 167 -9.73 21.81 9.23
C PRO A 167 -10.08 23.31 9.33
N THR A 168 -10.65 23.73 10.48
CA THR A 168 -10.91 25.12 10.79
C THR A 168 -9.58 25.84 10.82
N THR A 169 -9.41 26.79 9.91
CA THR A 169 -8.24 27.68 9.88
C THR A 169 -8.17 28.42 11.22
N PRO A 170 -7.05 28.39 11.95
CA PRO A 170 -6.92 29.19 13.15
C PRO A 170 -7.01 30.68 12.78
N PRO A 171 -7.60 31.53 13.63
CA PRO A 171 -7.70 32.95 13.39
C PRO A 171 -6.29 33.54 13.27
N ALA A 172 -6.08 34.36 12.23
CA ALA A 172 -4.85 35.13 12.03
C ALA A 172 -4.63 36.06 13.24
N GLN A 173 -3.46 35.95 13.87
CA GLN A 173 -2.93 36.97 14.80
C GLN A 173 -2.15 38.01 14.04
#